data_a45ce50cea4aa947e8d2784274eb6c2a
#
_entry.id   a45ce50cea4aa947e8d2784274eb6c2a
#
_cell.length_a   1.000
_cell.length_b   1.000
_cell.length_c   1.000
_cell.angle_alpha   90.00
_cell.angle_beta   90.00
_cell.angle_gamma   90.00
#
_symmetry.space_group_name_H-M   'P 1'
#
loop_
_entity.id
_entity.type
_entity.pdbx_description
1 polymer ?
#
loop_
_entity_poly.entity_id
_entity_poly.type
_entity_poly.pdbx_seq_one_letter_code
_entity_poly.pdbx_strand_id
1 'polypeptide(L)'
;MRSLLTYYDKKLHLKTVWNEGYEAAQKEIDELKKTYDKLKNTNDELKKTNDELKKTNGELKSSLQDKIAEIAKVDAEIEELNRQLAEKQENND
;
A
#
# COMPACT_ATOMS: atom_id res chain seq x y z
N MET A 1 44.81 52.59 2.63
CA MET A 1 44.21 51.94 1.46
C MET A 1 44.14 50.43 1.60
N ARG A 2 45.17 49.75 2.10
CA ARG A 2 45.14 48.29 2.32
C ARG A 2 44.01 47.86 3.24
N SER A 3 43.76 48.58 4.30
CA SER A 3 42.69 48.25 5.23
C SER A 3 41.29 48.41 4.62
N LEU A 4 41.13 49.37 3.71
CA LEU A 4 39.84 49.55 3.01
C LEU A 4 39.56 48.42 2.01
N LEU A 5 40.57 48.06 1.21
CA LEU A 5 40.50 46.95 0.26
C LEU A 5 40.21 45.63 1.01
N THR A 6 40.90 45.39 2.12
CA THR A 6 40.71 44.18 2.93
C THR A 6 39.27 44.15 3.51
N TYR A 7 38.72 45.30 3.91
CA TYR A 7 37.38 45.38 4.37
C TYR A 7 36.37 45.02 3.27
N TYR A 8 36.53 45.58 2.07
CA TYR A 8 35.67 45.28 0.93
C TYR A 8 35.79 43.79 0.52
N ASP A 9 37.00 43.23 0.52
CA ASP A 9 37.24 41.84 0.18
C ASP A 9 36.52 40.92 1.20
N LYS A 10 36.61 41.21 2.48
CA LYS A 10 35.94 40.45 3.53
C LYS A 10 34.42 40.54 3.39
N LYS A 11 33.92 41.72 3.13
CA LYS A 11 32.48 41.94 2.96
C LYS A 11 31.94 41.19 1.75
N LEU A 12 32.68 41.24 0.64
CA LEU A 12 32.33 40.52 -0.58
C LEU A 12 32.35 39.00 -0.34
N HIS A 13 33.37 38.53 0.36
CA HIS A 13 33.51 37.11 0.70
C HIS A 13 32.36 36.62 1.55
N LEU A 14 32.01 37.34 2.60
CA LEU A 14 30.88 37.01 3.46
C LEU A 14 29.54 36.96 2.69
N LYS A 15 29.34 37.92 1.79
CA LYS A 15 28.16 37.95 0.92
C LYS A 15 28.11 36.73 -0.01
N THR A 16 29.24 36.34 -0.58
CA THR A 16 29.37 35.18 -1.45
C THR A 16 29.05 33.88 -0.66
N VAL A 17 29.63 33.72 0.53
CA VAL A 17 29.38 32.57 1.41
C VAL A 17 27.90 32.51 1.81
N TRP A 18 27.30 33.65 2.13
CA TRP A 18 25.88 33.72 2.47
C TRP A 18 25.01 33.30 1.29
N ASN A 19 25.30 33.80 0.08
CA ASN A 19 24.54 33.44 -1.13
C ASN A 19 24.68 31.96 -1.47
N GLU A 20 25.88 31.38 -1.37
CA GLU A 20 26.10 29.96 -1.59
C GLU A 20 25.32 29.11 -0.60
N GLY A 21 25.33 29.50 0.69
CA GLY A 21 24.57 28.81 1.72
C GLY A 21 23.07 28.90 1.46
N TYR A 22 22.57 30.08 1.06
CA TYR A 22 21.17 30.28 0.72
C TYR A 22 20.75 29.41 -0.46
N GLU A 23 21.55 29.39 -1.53
CA GLU A 23 21.28 28.58 -2.72
C GLU A 23 21.28 27.09 -2.41
N ALA A 24 22.24 26.62 -1.59
CA ALA A 24 22.32 25.23 -1.17
C ALA A 24 21.07 24.84 -0.33
N ALA A 25 20.67 25.70 0.60
CA ALA A 25 19.49 25.48 1.42
C ALA A 25 18.21 25.46 0.56
N GLN A 26 18.11 26.37 -0.41
CA GLN A 26 16.96 26.42 -1.32
C GLN A 26 16.87 25.14 -2.17
N LYS A 27 18.00 24.62 -2.63
CA LYS A 27 18.08 23.38 -3.39
C LYS A 27 17.60 22.20 -2.55
N GLU A 28 18.03 22.11 -1.29
CA GLU A 28 17.58 21.08 -0.37
C GLU A 28 16.07 21.17 -0.12
N ILE A 29 15.55 22.37 0.08
CA ILE A 29 14.12 22.60 0.26
C ILE A 29 13.33 22.11 -0.97
N ASP A 30 13.80 22.44 -2.16
CA ASP A 30 13.14 22.03 -3.41
C ASP A 30 13.16 20.49 -3.58
N GLU A 31 14.28 19.85 -3.24
CA GLU A 31 14.40 18.40 -3.26
C GLU A 31 13.47 17.74 -2.26
N LEU A 32 13.38 18.29 -1.04
CA LEU A 32 12.45 17.80 0.00
C LEU A 32 11.00 17.95 -0.43
N LYS A 33 10.63 19.05 -1.08
CA LYS A 33 9.29 19.25 -1.62
C LYS A 33 8.94 18.19 -2.67
N LYS A 34 9.87 17.89 -3.57
CA LYS A 34 9.69 16.85 -4.59
C LYS A 34 9.49 15.49 -3.96
N THR A 35 10.32 15.17 -2.95
CA THR A 35 10.21 13.91 -2.21
C THR A 35 8.87 13.82 -1.47
N TYR A 36 8.45 14.89 -0.83
CA TYR A 36 7.16 14.96 -0.15
C TYR A 36 5.99 14.69 -1.12
N ASP A 37 6.01 15.33 -2.28
CA ASP A 37 4.96 15.15 -3.28
C ASP A 37 4.91 13.71 -3.79
N LYS A 38 6.06 13.10 -4.04
CA LYS A 38 6.16 11.70 -4.44
C LYS A 38 5.61 10.76 -3.38
N LEU A 39 5.98 10.99 -2.10
CA LEU A 39 5.51 10.19 -0.98
C LEU A 39 4.00 10.33 -0.80
N LYS A 40 3.47 11.53 -0.94
CA LYS A 40 2.05 11.78 -0.86
C LYS A 40 1.29 11.01 -1.94
N ASN A 41 1.77 11.07 -3.18
CA ASN A 41 1.16 10.33 -4.29
C ASN A 41 1.21 8.82 -4.05
N THR A 42 2.35 8.31 -3.58
CA THR A 42 2.52 6.90 -3.25
C THR A 42 1.56 6.48 -2.14
N ASN A 43 1.41 7.29 -1.10
CA ASN A 43 0.49 7.02 -0.01
C ASN A 43 -0.97 6.98 -0.49
N ASP A 44 -1.35 7.90 -1.36
CA ASP A 44 -2.70 7.93 -1.94
C ASP A 44 -2.97 6.66 -2.77
N GLU A 45 -2.00 6.24 -3.57
CA GLU A 45 -2.08 5.00 -4.36
C GLU A 45 -2.17 3.76 -3.46
N LEU A 46 -1.35 3.71 -2.41
CA LEU A 46 -1.36 2.60 -1.45
C LEU A 46 -2.70 2.52 -0.70
N LYS A 47 -3.26 3.65 -0.32
CA LYS A 47 -4.56 3.70 0.32
C LYS A 47 -5.64 3.15 -0.59
N LYS A 48 -5.63 3.56 -1.86
CA LYS A 48 -6.56 3.06 -2.87
C LYS A 48 -6.42 1.55 -3.06
N THR A 49 -5.18 1.06 -3.18
CA THR A 49 -4.90 -0.37 -3.31
C THR A 49 -5.37 -1.15 -2.08
N ASN A 50 -5.15 -0.62 -0.88
CA ASN A 50 -5.61 -1.24 0.36
C ASN A 50 -7.13 -1.34 0.39
N ASP A 51 -7.83 -0.29 -0.03
CA ASP A 51 -9.30 -0.31 -0.07
C ASP A 51 -9.82 -1.34 -1.06
N GLU A 52 -9.18 -1.44 -2.24
CA GLU A 52 -9.50 -2.45 -3.25
C GLU A 52 -9.23 -3.86 -2.73
N LEU A 53 -8.12 -4.08 -2.04
CA LEU A 53 -7.78 -5.37 -1.44
C LEU A 53 -8.76 -5.78 -0.36
N LYS A 54 -9.19 -4.85 0.49
CA LYS A 54 -10.22 -5.10 1.51
C LYS A 54 -11.52 -5.56 0.87
N LYS A 55 -11.93 -4.89 -0.21
CA LYS A 55 -13.13 -5.24 -0.96
C LYS A 55 -13.01 -6.64 -1.55
N THR A 56 -11.90 -6.92 -2.23
CA THR A 56 -11.64 -8.23 -2.82
C THR A 56 -11.61 -9.32 -1.77
N ASN A 57 -10.95 -9.08 -0.64
CA ASN A 57 -10.91 -10.03 0.47
C ASN A 57 -12.31 -10.33 1.03
N GLY A 58 -13.14 -9.30 1.15
CA GLY A 58 -14.52 -9.47 1.58
C GLY A 58 -15.33 -10.32 0.62
N GLU A 59 -15.19 -10.08 -0.68
CA GLU A 59 -15.85 -10.85 -1.73
C GLU A 59 -15.38 -12.30 -1.76
N LEU A 60 -14.08 -12.53 -1.64
CA LEU A 60 -13.51 -13.88 -1.58
C LEU A 60 -13.97 -14.64 -0.35
N LYS A 61 -14.01 -13.99 0.80
CA LYS A 61 -14.49 -14.59 2.03
C LYS A 61 -15.95 -15.01 1.91
N SER A 62 -16.77 -14.16 1.35
CA SER A 62 -18.19 -14.46 1.10
C SER A 62 -18.35 -15.63 0.13
N SER A 63 -17.61 -15.62 -0.97
CA SER A 63 -17.60 -16.70 -1.96
C SER A 63 -17.15 -18.03 -1.34
N LEU A 64 -16.14 -18.01 -0.49
CA LEU A 64 -15.64 -19.18 0.22
C LEU A 64 -16.71 -19.75 1.16
N GLN A 65 -17.39 -18.89 1.91
CA GLN A 65 -18.49 -19.31 2.79
C GLN A 65 -19.62 -19.99 2.01
N ASP A 66 -19.97 -19.44 0.85
CA ASP A 66 -20.97 -20.02 -0.04
C ASP A 66 -20.56 -21.40 -0.54
N LYS A 67 -19.27 -21.54 -0.92
CA LYS A 67 -18.72 -22.84 -1.38
C LYS A 67 -18.70 -23.86 -0.26
N ILE A 68 -18.37 -23.49 0.96
CA ILE A 68 -18.38 -24.36 2.12
C ILE A 68 -19.82 -24.85 2.38
N ALA A 69 -20.80 -23.95 2.28
CA ALA A 69 -22.21 -24.33 2.45
C ALA A 69 -22.68 -25.30 1.36
N GLU A 70 -22.27 -25.07 0.11
CA GLU A 70 -22.58 -25.98 -1.00
C GLU A 70 -21.98 -27.37 -0.77
N ILE A 71 -20.72 -27.44 -0.35
CA ILE A 71 -20.03 -28.70 -0.04
C ILE A 71 -20.77 -29.46 1.08
N ALA A 72 -21.13 -28.77 2.16
CA ALA A 72 -21.86 -29.39 3.25
C ALA A 72 -23.21 -29.96 2.79
N LYS A 73 -23.89 -29.25 1.91
CA LYS A 73 -25.15 -29.72 1.32
C LYS A 73 -24.96 -30.97 0.47
N VAL A 74 -23.96 -30.98 -0.39
CA VAL A 74 -23.65 -32.13 -1.23
C VAL A 74 -23.23 -33.32 -0.38
N ASP A 75 -22.41 -33.14 0.66
CA ASP A 75 -22.03 -34.20 1.58
C ASP A 75 -23.24 -34.85 2.28
N ALA A 76 -24.20 -34.02 2.70
CA ALA A 76 -25.44 -34.51 3.30
C ALA A 76 -26.28 -35.31 2.30
N GLU A 77 -26.33 -34.86 1.04
CA GLU A 77 -27.01 -35.58 -0.04
C GLU A 77 -26.36 -36.95 -0.31
N ILE A 78 -25.03 -37.00 -0.31
CA ILE A 78 -24.26 -38.23 -0.50
C ILE A 78 -24.53 -39.21 0.64
N GLU A 79 -24.51 -38.74 1.89
CA GLU A 79 -24.83 -39.60 3.05
C GLU A 79 -26.24 -40.18 2.95
N GLU A 80 -27.20 -39.36 2.57
CA GLU A 80 -28.59 -39.83 2.41
C GLU A 80 -28.74 -40.85 1.28
N LEU A 81 -28.07 -40.61 0.14
CA LEU A 81 -28.08 -41.57 -0.97
C LEU A 81 -27.41 -42.90 -0.58
N ASN A 82 -26.32 -42.85 0.16
CA ASN A 82 -25.64 -44.05 0.65
C ASN A 82 -26.53 -44.83 1.62
N ARG A 83 -27.28 -44.14 2.47
CA ARG A 83 -28.22 -44.74 3.39
C ARG A 83 -29.36 -45.44 2.62
N GLN A 84 -29.94 -44.77 1.63
CA GLN A 84 -31.01 -45.35 0.79
C GLN A 84 -30.49 -46.58 0.00
N LEU A 85 -29.27 -46.51 -0.50
CA LEU A 85 -28.66 -47.61 -1.22
C LEU A 85 -28.46 -48.84 -0.31
N ALA A 86 -27.97 -48.65 0.91
CA ALA A 86 -27.81 -49.69 1.89
C ALA A 86 -29.16 -50.36 2.28
N GLU A 87 -30.19 -49.53 2.46
CA GLU A 87 -31.55 -50.04 2.71
C GLU A 87 -32.06 -50.88 1.54
N LYS A 88 -31.83 -50.44 0.31
CA LYS A 88 -32.25 -51.17 -0.89
C LYS A 88 -31.52 -52.52 -1.00
N GLN A 89 -30.26 -52.56 -0.67
CA GLN A 89 -29.46 -53.78 -0.69
C GLN A 89 -29.96 -54.79 0.39
N GLU A 90 -30.28 -54.31 1.58
CA GLU A 90 -30.87 -55.13 2.65
C GLU A 90 -32.22 -55.71 2.24
N ASN A 91 -33.07 -54.92 1.59
CA ASN A 91 -34.38 -55.37 1.16
C ASN A 91 -34.37 -56.37 0.02
N ASN A 92 -33.28 -56.40 -0.76
CA ASN A 92 -33.11 -57.33 -1.86
C ASN A 92 -32.50 -58.70 -1.45
N ASP A 93 -31.93 -58.71 -0.28
CA ASP A 93 -31.39 -59.96 0.31
C ASP A 93 -32.50 -60.68 1.06
#